data_7ec033ca7e01c263e6f9714b439b1d89
#
_entry.id   7ec033ca7e01c263e6f9714b439b1d89
#
_cell.length_a   1.000
_cell.length_b   1.000
_cell.length_c   1.000
_cell.angle_alpha   90.00
_cell.angle_beta   90.00
_cell.angle_gamma   90.00
#
_symmetry.space_group_name_H-M   'P 1'
#
loop_
_entity.id
_entity.type
_entity.pdbx_description
1 polymer ?
#
loop_
_entity_poly.entity_id
_entity_poly.type
_entity_poly.pdbx_seq_one_letter_code
_entity_poly.pdbx_strand_id
1 'polypeptide(L)'
;SQMIATMMDVPLSLNHLLDRAGKIFSNNLIVSRLPDKSLVRHSYGQYHRRTRALASALQQLGLKKGDRVATLCWNHHAHLEAYFGIPAAGGVMHTLNLRLAADEIGWIAADAKDRFLIVDDILLPLYRQFAGLHAFEKVIVFPFSGAPVPDGFVDYDALLAGADPDGLQYAAHDERDPTSMCYTSGT
;
A
#
# COMPACT_ATOMS: atom_id res chain seq x y z
N SER A 1 24.11 8.47 -4.28
CA SER A 1 23.29 9.35 -5.11
C SER A 1 22.15 8.61 -5.81
N GLN A 2 22.36 7.35 -6.21
CA GLN A 2 21.27 6.54 -6.80
C GLN A 2 20.18 6.18 -5.79
N MET A 3 20.54 6.09 -4.51
CA MET A 3 19.56 5.81 -3.47
C MET A 3 18.55 6.96 -3.31
N ILE A 4 18.94 8.19 -3.60
CA ILE A 4 18.07 9.35 -3.53
C ILE A 4 16.97 9.27 -4.60
N ALA A 5 17.26 8.68 -5.76
CA ALA A 5 16.29 8.53 -6.83
C ALA A 5 15.17 7.52 -6.52
N THR A 6 15.41 6.56 -5.59
CA THR A 6 14.42 5.58 -5.17
C THR A 6 13.68 5.99 -3.91
N MET A 7 14.11 7.06 -3.26
CA MET A 7 13.46 7.60 -2.07
C MET A 7 12.49 8.69 -2.46
N MET A 8 11.30 8.63 -1.90
CA MET A 8 10.36 9.74 -1.98
C MET A 8 10.76 10.76 -0.92
N ASP A 9 11.71 11.58 -1.30
CA ASP A 9 12.49 12.40 -0.37
C ASP A 9 11.78 13.68 0.04
N VAL A 10 10.46 13.67 0.19
CA VAL A 10 9.76 14.87 0.67
C VAL A 10 8.43 14.48 1.28
N PRO A 11 8.43 13.91 2.49
CA PRO A 11 7.19 13.45 3.13
C PRO A 11 6.15 14.55 3.30
N LEU A 12 6.55 15.75 3.70
CA LEU A 12 5.65 16.89 3.79
C LEU A 12 5.11 17.28 2.42
N SER A 13 5.98 17.31 1.42
CA SER A 13 5.60 17.60 0.03
C SER A 13 4.70 16.52 -0.53
N LEU A 14 4.90 15.24 -0.15
CA LEU A 14 4.04 14.14 -0.59
C LEU A 14 2.62 14.33 -0.09
N ASN A 15 2.43 14.65 1.19
CA ASN A 15 1.11 14.89 1.76
C ASN A 15 0.44 16.12 1.12
N HIS A 16 1.19 17.19 0.92
CA HIS A 16 0.70 18.38 0.24
C HIS A 16 0.37 18.11 -1.22
N LEU A 17 1.20 17.32 -1.90
CA LEU A 17 0.96 16.94 -3.30
C LEU A 17 -0.31 16.12 -3.43
N LEU A 18 -0.53 15.17 -2.53
CA LEU A 18 -1.74 14.35 -2.50
C LEU A 18 -2.98 15.21 -2.28
N ASP A 19 -2.94 16.13 -1.32
CA ASP A 19 -4.05 17.03 -1.03
C ASP A 19 -4.34 17.96 -2.23
N ARG A 20 -3.30 18.51 -2.82
CA ARG A 20 -3.42 19.37 -4.00
C ARG A 20 -3.99 18.63 -5.19
N ALA A 21 -3.49 17.43 -5.46
CA ALA A 21 -3.96 16.63 -6.57
C ALA A 21 -5.45 16.31 -6.42
N GLY A 22 -5.89 15.93 -5.23
CA GLY A 22 -7.29 15.67 -4.96
C GLY A 22 -8.18 16.89 -5.16
N LYS A 23 -7.73 18.07 -4.77
CA LYS A 23 -8.49 19.32 -4.90
C LYS A 23 -8.52 19.85 -6.32
N ILE A 24 -7.40 19.79 -7.05
CA ILE A 24 -7.27 20.36 -8.39
C ILE A 24 -7.86 19.42 -9.44
N PHE A 25 -7.64 18.14 -9.29
CA PHE A 25 -7.97 17.13 -10.31
C PHE A 25 -9.14 16.23 -9.90
N SER A 26 -10.02 16.70 -9.01
CA SER A 26 -11.14 15.89 -8.48
C SER A 26 -12.06 15.34 -9.57
N ASN A 27 -12.13 15.98 -10.73
CA ASN A 27 -12.95 15.54 -11.85
C ASN A 27 -12.21 14.67 -12.88
N ASN A 28 -10.89 14.54 -12.75
CA ASN A 28 -10.12 13.69 -13.62
C ASN A 28 -10.26 12.23 -13.16
N LEU A 29 -10.18 11.31 -14.11
CA LEU A 29 -10.39 9.88 -13.85
C LEU A 29 -9.09 9.12 -13.78
N ILE A 30 -9.02 8.23 -12.79
CA ILE A 30 -8.00 7.19 -12.69
C ILE A 30 -8.66 5.89 -13.11
N VAL A 31 -8.06 5.18 -14.05
CA VAL A 31 -8.61 3.95 -14.63
C VAL A 31 -7.69 2.78 -14.32
N SER A 32 -8.27 1.71 -13.78
CA SER A 32 -7.58 0.45 -13.51
C SER A 32 -8.29 -0.69 -14.23
N ARG A 33 -7.51 -1.64 -14.76
CA ARG A 33 -8.05 -2.84 -15.39
C ARG A 33 -7.99 -4.01 -14.41
N LEU A 34 -9.13 -4.66 -14.21
CA LEU A 34 -9.24 -5.85 -13.38
C LEU A 34 -8.96 -7.13 -14.18
N PRO A 35 -8.78 -8.30 -13.53
CA PRO A 35 -8.48 -9.57 -14.21
C PRO A 35 -9.53 -10.01 -15.22
N ASP A 36 -10.79 -9.67 -15.00
CA ASP A 36 -11.89 -9.95 -15.92
C ASP A 36 -11.97 -8.97 -17.10
N LYS A 37 -10.95 -8.11 -17.25
CA LYS A 37 -10.85 -7.04 -18.24
C LYS A 37 -11.88 -5.91 -18.06
N SER A 38 -12.67 -5.91 -17.00
CA SER A 38 -13.49 -4.76 -16.66
C SER A 38 -12.61 -3.59 -16.21
N LEU A 39 -13.18 -2.39 -16.24
CA LEU A 39 -12.46 -1.17 -15.85
C LEU A 39 -13.07 -0.60 -14.59
N VAL A 40 -12.21 -0.28 -13.63
CA VAL A 40 -12.59 0.50 -12.46
C VAL A 40 -12.13 1.93 -12.69
N ARG A 41 -13.05 2.88 -12.51
CA ARG A 41 -12.80 4.31 -12.72
C ARG A 41 -13.01 5.07 -11.44
N HIS A 42 -12.00 5.82 -11.04
CA HIS A 42 -12.06 6.72 -9.89
C HIS A 42 -11.67 8.13 -10.34
N SER A 43 -12.40 9.15 -9.91
CA SER A 43 -11.92 10.53 -10.02
C SER A 43 -10.71 10.74 -9.12
N TYR A 44 -9.95 11.80 -9.37
CA TYR A 44 -8.85 12.16 -8.47
C TYR A 44 -9.34 12.45 -7.05
N GLY A 45 -10.53 13.03 -6.92
CA GLY A 45 -11.14 13.25 -5.60
C GLY A 45 -11.44 11.95 -4.87
N GLN A 46 -11.99 10.96 -5.57
CA GLN A 46 -12.23 9.63 -5.00
C GLN A 46 -10.92 8.93 -4.65
N TYR A 47 -9.94 8.98 -5.55
CA TYR A 47 -8.61 8.42 -5.31
C TYR A 47 -7.94 9.05 -4.09
N HIS A 48 -7.97 10.36 -3.99
CA HIS A 48 -7.43 11.09 -2.83
C HIS A 48 -8.13 10.65 -1.54
N ARG A 49 -9.47 10.56 -1.57
CA ARG A 49 -10.26 10.16 -0.41
C ARG A 49 -9.96 8.72 0.01
N ARG A 50 -9.90 7.81 -0.96
CA ARG A 50 -9.57 6.40 -0.69
C ARG A 50 -8.15 6.25 -0.15
N THR A 51 -7.21 7.00 -0.69
CA THR A 51 -5.82 7.00 -0.21
C THR A 51 -5.71 7.48 1.23
N ARG A 52 -6.44 8.55 1.57
CA ARG A 52 -6.53 9.02 2.96
C ARG A 52 -7.21 8.00 3.87
N ALA A 53 -8.24 7.33 3.38
CA ALA A 53 -8.91 6.27 4.12
C ALA A 53 -7.96 5.11 4.41
N LEU A 54 -7.16 4.69 3.42
CA LEU A 54 -6.15 3.66 3.63
C LEU A 54 -5.14 4.08 4.70
N ALA A 55 -4.61 5.29 4.59
CA ALA A 55 -3.63 5.79 5.56
C ALA A 55 -4.22 5.85 6.98
N SER A 56 -5.44 6.37 7.11
CA SER A 56 -6.15 6.40 8.39
C SER A 56 -6.38 4.99 8.95
N ALA A 57 -6.80 4.06 8.10
CA ALA A 57 -7.03 2.67 8.51
C ALA A 57 -5.74 1.99 8.98
N LEU A 58 -4.63 2.22 8.29
CA LEU A 58 -3.33 1.67 8.71
C LEU A 58 -2.92 2.20 10.09
N GLN A 59 -3.14 3.48 10.34
CA GLN A 59 -2.87 4.07 11.66
C GLN A 59 -3.77 3.45 12.75
N GLN A 60 -5.04 3.22 12.44
CA GLN A 60 -5.97 2.56 13.36
C GLN A 60 -5.59 1.11 13.65
N LEU A 61 -4.98 0.42 12.68
CA LEU A 61 -4.44 -0.92 12.87
C LEU A 61 -3.14 -0.93 13.69
N GLY A 62 -2.64 0.24 14.04
CA GLY A 62 -1.46 0.38 14.87
C GLY A 62 -0.16 0.64 14.13
N LEU A 63 -0.22 1.03 12.84
CA LEU A 63 0.97 1.39 12.10
C LEU A 63 1.66 2.58 12.77
N LYS A 64 2.95 2.42 13.01
CA LYS A 64 3.79 3.46 13.61
C LYS A 64 4.75 3.99 12.56
N LYS A 65 5.23 5.21 12.78
CA LYS A 65 6.23 5.83 11.92
C LYS A 65 7.43 4.90 11.73
N GLY A 66 7.80 4.69 10.48
CA GLY A 66 8.92 3.82 10.11
C GLY A 66 8.56 2.35 9.94
N ASP A 67 7.35 1.93 10.32
CA ASP A 67 6.91 0.56 10.09
C ASP A 67 6.83 0.26 8.60
N ARG A 68 7.26 -0.93 8.22
CA ARG A 68 7.24 -1.36 6.82
C ARG A 68 5.97 -2.11 6.49
N VAL A 69 5.35 -1.69 5.40
CA VAL A 69 4.17 -2.34 4.81
C VAL A 69 4.57 -2.91 3.46
N ALA A 70 4.57 -4.23 3.37
CA ALA A 70 4.84 -4.91 2.11
C ALA A 70 3.62 -4.89 1.20
N THR A 71 3.86 -4.84 -0.10
CA THR A 71 2.81 -5.03 -1.11
C THR A 71 3.20 -6.18 -2.03
N LEU A 72 2.23 -7.04 -2.33
CA LEU A 72 2.32 -8.12 -3.30
C LEU A 72 1.12 -7.98 -4.21
N CYS A 73 1.23 -7.09 -5.19
CA CYS A 73 0.10 -6.62 -5.99
C CYS A 73 0.49 -6.45 -7.44
N TRP A 74 -0.50 -6.64 -8.32
CA TRP A 74 -0.43 -6.17 -9.70
C TRP A 74 -0.63 -4.65 -9.77
N ASN A 75 -0.48 -4.08 -10.97
CA ASN A 75 -0.72 -2.65 -11.19
C ASN A 75 -2.22 -2.38 -11.31
N HIS A 76 -2.78 -1.76 -10.28
CA HIS A 76 -4.18 -1.34 -10.24
C HIS A 76 -4.35 -0.19 -9.24
N HIS A 77 -5.58 0.30 -9.07
CA HIS A 77 -5.85 1.46 -8.23
C HIS A 77 -5.46 1.26 -6.75
N ALA A 78 -5.65 0.06 -6.21
CA ALA A 78 -5.30 -0.20 -4.81
C ALA A 78 -3.79 -0.16 -4.57
N HIS A 79 -2.99 -0.63 -5.54
CA HIS A 79 -1.53 -0.53 -5.43
C HIS A 79 -1.07 0.93 -5.51
N LEU A 80 -1.71 1.74 -6.35
CA LEU A 80 -1.44 3.17 -6.42
C LEU A 80 -1.87 3.87 -5.12
N GLU A 81 -3.01 3.51 -4.55
CA GLU A 81 -3.45 4.02 -3.25
C GLU A 81 -2.44 3.68 -2.15
N ALA A 82 -1.90 2.46 -2.15
CA ALA A 82 -0.86 2.05 -1.21
C ALA A 82 0.42 2.87 -1.36
N TYR A 83 0.81 3.14 -2.60
CA TYR A 83 2.02 3.91 -2.91
C TYR A 83 2.04 5.29 -2.22
N PHE A 84 0.89 5.95 -2.15
CA PHE A 84 0.76 7.23 -1.48
C PHE A 84 0.23 7.11 -0.05
N GLY A 85 -0.64 6.15 0.22
CA GLY A 85 -1.28 5.99 1.53
C GLY A 85 -0.33 5.49 2.62
N ILE A 86 0.57 4.58 2.28
CA ILE A 86 1.54 4.06 3.25
C ILE A 86 2.46 5.17 3.75
N PRO A 87 3.12 5.95 2.88
CA PRO A 87 3.93 7.07 3.35
C PRO A 87 3.11 8.14 4.09
N ALA A 88 1.89 8.43 3.63
CA ALA A 88 1.02 9.40 4.30
C ALA A 88 0.71 8.99 5.75
N ALA A 89 0.61 7.68 6.00
CA ALA A 89 0.41 7.14 7.36
C ALA A 89 1.69 7.11 8.20
N GLY A 90 2.83 7.44 7.61
CA GLY A 90 4.13 7.38 8.28
C GLY A 90 4.88 6.07 8.06
N GLY A 91 4.34 5.17 7.26
CA GLY A 91 4.97 3.89 6.95
C GLY A 91 6.00 3.97 5.82
N VAL A 92 6.69 2.87 5.63
CA VAL A 92 7.63 2.65 4.52
C VAL A 92 7.05 1.55 3.64
N MET A 93 6.84 1.86 2.37
CA MET A 93 6.33 0.88 1.41
C MET A 93 7.46 -0.03 0.94
N HIS A 94 7.22 -1.34 1.00
CA HIS A 94 8.13 -2.36 0.50
C HIS A 94 7.41 -3.19 -0.57
N THR A 95 7.69 -2.92 -1.83
CA THR A 95 7.12 -3.67 -2.95
C THR A 95 7.86 -5.00 -3.12
N LEU A 96 7.15 -6.11 -2.90
CA LEU A 96 7.70 -7.45 -3.10
C LEU A 96 7.63 -7.80 -4.59
N ASN A 97 8.71 -8.40 -5.08
CA ASN A 97 8.82 -8.80 -6.48
C ASN A 97 8.18 -10.17 -6.67
N LEU A 98 7.02 -10.22 -7.32
CA LEU A 98 6.29 -11.47 -7.55
C LEU A 98 6.93 -12.41 -8.59
N ARG A 99 8.03 -11.99 -9.22
CA ARG A 99 8.80 -12.84 -10.14
C ARG A 99 9.83 -13.70 -9.42
N LEU A 100 10.13 -13.39 -8.16
CA LEU A 100 11.06 -14.17 -7.36
C LEU A 100 10.42 -15.47 -6.88
N ALA A 101 11.26 -16.42 -6.51
CA ALA A 101 10.79 -17.65 -5.86
C ALA A 101 10.20 -17.33 -4.48
N ALA A 102 9.22 -18.14 -4.06
CA ALA A 102 8.49 -17.88 -2.82
C ALA A 102 9.41 -17.79 -1.59
N ASP A 103 10.42 -18.67 -1.49
CA ASP A 103 11.38 -18.65 -0.39
C ASP A 103 12.23 -17.37 -0.38
N GLU A 104 12.58 -16.85 -1.54
CA GLU A 104 13.29 -15.57 -1.65
C GLU A 104 12.43 -14.40 -1.18
N ILE A 105 11.15 -14.39 -1.59
CA ILE A 105 10.20 -13.35 -1.15
C ILE A 105 10.06 -13.39 0.37
N GLY A 106 9.88 -14.58 0.94
CA GLY A 106 9.75 -14.75 2.39
C GLY A 106 10.99 -14.29 3.15
N TRP A 107 12.18 -14.62 2.62
CA TRP A 107 13.43 -14.18 3.22
C TRP A 107 13.56 -12.65 3.19
N ILE A 108 13.23 -12.03 2.07
CA ILE A 108 13.29 -10.58 1.90
C ILE A 108 12.32 -9.88 2.85
N ALA A 109 11.09 -10.40 2.97
CA ALA A 109 10.09 -9.83 3.88
C ALA A 109 10.56 -9.93 5.34
N ALA A 110 11.17 -11.05 5.71
CA ALA A 110 11.70 -11.25 7.05
C ALA A 110 12.89 -10.33 7.34
N ASP A 111 13.81 -10.22 6.39
CA ASP A 111 14.98 -9.34 6.51
C ASP A 111 14.57 -7.88 6.66
N ALA A 112 13.58 -7.44 5.90
CA ALA A 112 13.03 -6.10 5.96
C ALA A 112 12.16 -5.87 7.20
N LYS A 113 11.80 -6.93 7.92
CA LYS A 113 10.88 -6.86 9.08
C LYS A 113 9.54 -6.22 8.71
N ASP A 114 9.01 -6.59 7.55
CA ASP A 114 7.72 -6.10 7.10
C ASP A 114 6.65 -6.43 8.13
N ARG A 115 5.90 -5.43 8.53
CA ARG A 115 4.91 -5.58 9.61
C ARG A 115 3.55 -5.97 9.07
N PHE A 116 3.08 -5.28 8.03
CA PHE A 116 1.82 -5.56 7.36
C PHE A 116 2.07 -5.96 5.92
N LEU A 117 1.12 -6.70 5.34
CA LEU A 117 1.12 -7.06 3.92
C LEU A 117 -0.20 -6.64 3.30
N ILE A 118 -0.13 -5.98 2.14
CA ILE A 118 -1.27 -5.78 1.25
C ILE A 118 -1.04 -6.69 0.05
N VAL A 119 -1.99 -7.57 -0.24
CA VAL A 119 -1.83 -8.61 -1.27
C VAL A 119 -3.11 -8.75 -2.08
N ASP A 120 -2.96 -8.92 -3.41
CA ASP A 120 -4.10 -9.29 -4.25
C ASP A 120 -4.57 -10.70 -3.94
N ASP A 121 -5.88 -10.92 -3.97
CA ASP A 121 -6.44 -12.25 -3.68
C ASP A 121 -5.91 -13.33 -4.62
N ILE A 122 -5.70 -12.99 -5.90
CA ILE A 122 -5.15 -13.93 -6.89
C ILE A 122 -3.69 -14.29 -6.63
N LEU A 123 -3.00 -13.58 -5.75
CA LEU A 123 -1.63 -13.85 -5.33
C LEU A 123 -1.56 -14.55 -3.95
N LEU A 124 -2.70 -14.85 -3.33
CA LEU A 124 -2.72 -15.62 -2.09
C LEU A 124 -2.06 -17.01 -2.21
N PRO A 125 -2.19 -17.74 -3.33
CA PRO A 125 -1.43 -19.00 -3.48
C PRO A 125 0.08 -18.79 -3.35
N LEU A 126 0.63 -17.72 -3.93
CA LEU A 126 2.04 -17.38 -3.79
C LEU A 126 2.37 -17.01 -2.34
N TYR A 127 1.56 -16.16 -1.72
CA TYR A 127 1.73 -15.77 -0.32
C TYR A 127 1.78 -17.01 0.59
N ARG A 128 0.89 -17.96 0.40
CA ARG A 128 0.83 -19.18 1.23
C ARG A 128 2.09 -20.02 1.14
N GLN A 129 2.82 -19.95 0.02
CA GLN A 129 4.07 -20.66 -0.13
C GLN A 129 5.19 -20.09 0.74
N PHE A 130 5.15 -18.81 1.08
CA PHE A 130 6.17 -18.20 1.95
C PHE A 130 5.63 -17.72 3.31
N ALA A 131 4.36 -17.90 3.58
CA ALA A 131 3.75 -17.42 4.82
C ALA A 131 4.42 -18.00 6.07
N GLY A 132 4.99 -19.20 5.99
CA GLY A 132 5.71 -19.82 7.11
C GLY A 132 7.09 -19.22 7.37
N LEU A 133 7.62 -18.42 6.47
CA LEU A 133 8.96 -17.83 6.61
C LEU A 133 8.95 -16.48 7.29
N HIS A 134 7.83 -15.79 7.27
CA HIS A 134 7.67 -14.49 7.92
C HIS A 134 6.23 -14.25 8.29
N ALA A 135 5.99 -13.94 9.56
CA ALA A 135 4.64 -13.64 10.07
C ALA A 135 4.37 -12.15 9.98
N PHE A 136 3.42 -11.76 9.12
CA PHE A 136 2.89 -10.41 9.11
C PHE A 136 1.84 -10.26 10.21
N GLU A 137 1.82 -9.14 10.93
CA GLU A 137 0.81 -8.90 11.94
C GLU A 137 -0.59 -8.74 11.34
N LYS A 138 -0.67 -8.15 10.15
CA LYS A 138 -1.90 -7.99 9.39
C LYS A 138 -1.66 -8.34 7.93
N VAL A 139 -2.53 -9.14 7.37
CA VAL A 139 -2.57 -9.45 5.94
C VAL A 139 -3.88 -8.86 5.40
N ILE A 140 -3.75 -7.83 4.59
CA ILE A 140 -4.86 -7.08 4.01
C ILE A 140 -5.00 -7.52 2.57
N VAL A 141 -6.13 -8.12 2.23
CA VAL A 141 -6.36 -8.70 0.90
C VAL A 141 -7.22 -7.77 0.07
N PHE A 142 -6.70 -7.40 -1.10
CA PHE A 142 -7.47 -6.68 -2.10
C PHE A 142 -8.23 -7.69 -2.97
N PRO A 143 -9.58 -7.59 -3.05
CA PRO A 143 -10.38 -8.53 -3.84
C PRO A 143 -10.33 -8.21 -5.34
N PHE A 144 -9.16 -8.38 -5.92
CA PHE A 144 -8.88 -8.07 -7.32
C PHE A 144 -9.74 -8.90 -8.28
N SER A 145 -10.04 -10.16 -7.92
CA SER A 145 -10.89 -11.03 -8.72
C SER A 145 -12.39 -10.73 -8.56
N GLY A 146 -12.77 -9.93 -7.58
CA GLY A 146 -14.15 -9.70 -7.21
C GLY A 146 -14.76 -10.77 -6.30
N ALA A 147 -14.03 -11.84 -5.99
CA ALA A 147 -14.48 -12.86 -5.06
C ALA A 147 -14.43 -12.35 -3.61
N PRO A 148 -15.23 -12.93 -2.70
CA PRO A 148 -15.13 -12.59 -1.28
C PRO A 148 -13.73 -12.89 -0.73
N VAL A 149 -13.24 -12.01 0.15
CA VAL A 149 -11.97 -12.22 0.82
C VAL A 149 -12.12 -13.41 1.78
N PRO A 150 -11.17 -14.37 1.75
CA PRO A 150 -11.24 -15.52 2.66
C PRO A 150 -11.17 -15.11 4.14
N ASP A 151 -11.75 -15.94 5.01
CA ASP A 151 -11.68 -15.75 6.46
C ASP A 151 -10.23 -15.72 6.93
N GLY A 152 -9.97 -14.95 7.99
CA GLY A 152 -8.65 -14.81 8.57
C GLY A 152 -7.82 -13.67 7.98
N PHE A 153 -8.28 -13.04 6.91
CA PHE A 153 -7.65 -11.88 6.30
C PHE A 153 -8.50 -10.63 6.50
N VAL A 154 -7.85 -9.46 6.43
CA VAL A 154 -8.54 -8.18 6.41
C VAL A 154 -8.94 -7.86 4.97
N ASP A 155 -10.20 -7.54 4.74
CA ASP A 155 -10.68 -7.11 3.42
C ASP A 155 -10.30 -5.65 3.18
N TYR A 156 -9.52 -5.40 2.13
CA TYR A 156 -9.04 -4.06 1.80
C TYR A 156 -10.18 -3.06 1.59
N ASP A 157 -11.16 -3.41 0.77
CA ASP A 157 -12.27 -2.50 0.47
C ASP A 157 -13.14 -2.24 1.70
N ALA A 158 -13.40 -3.28 2.50
CA ALA A 158 -14.13 -3.12 3.75
C ALA A 158 -13.35 -2.26 4.76
N LEU A 159 -12.03 -2.43 4.79
CA LEU A 159 -11.16 -1.62 5.66
C LEU A 159 -11.26 -0.14 5.31
N LEU A 160 -11.19 0.21 4.02
CA LEU A 160 -11.32 1.59 3.57
C LEU A 160 -12.72 2.14 3.83
N ALA A 161 -13.76 1.34 3.58
CA ALA A 161 -15.14 1.75 3.81
C ALA A 161 -15.43 2.08 5.28
N GLY A 162 -14.77 1.39 6.20
CA GLY A 162 -14.92 1.62 7.64
C GLY A 162 -13.99 2.69 8.21
N ALA A 163 -13.09 3.24 7.40
CA ALA A 163 -12.14 4.23 7.86
C ALA A 163 -12.67 5.66 7.65
N ASP A 164 -12.22 6.57 8.51
CA ASP A 164 -12.49 8.00 8.37
C ASP A 164 -11.31 8.68 7.67
N PRO A 165 -11.47 9.11 6.40
CA PRO A 165 -10.39 9.81 5.69
C PRO A 165 -9.91 11.08 6.39
N ASP A 166 -10.81 11.75 7.13
CA ASP A 166 -10.49 12.98 7.84
C ASP A 166 -9.81 12.71 9.19
N GLY A 167 -9.80 11.46 9.65
CA GLY A 167 -9.10 11.03 10.86
C GLY A 167 -7.62 10.80 10.68
N LEU A 168 -7.10 10.96 9.47
CA LEU A 168 -5.68 10.77 9.18
C LEU A 168 -4.84 11.82 9.90
N GLN A 169 -3.84 11.34 10.64
CA GLN A 169 -2.81 12.17 11.24
C GLN A 169 -1.58 12.12 10.35
N TYR A 170 -1.30 13.21 9.63
CA TYR A 170 -0.08 13.29 8.83
C TYR A 170 1.13 13.19 9.75
N ALA A 171 2.01 12.22 9.47
CA ALA A 171 3.21 12.05 10.25
C ALA A 171 4.15 13.24 10.06
N ALA A 172 4.76 13.71 11.15
CA ALA A 172 5.84 14.68 11.07
C ALA A 172 7.08 13.95 10.53
N HIS A 173 7.59 14.39 9.40
CA HIS A 173 8.74 13.78 8.75
C HIS A 173 9.93 14.73 8.77
N ASP A 174 11.11 14.18 9.04
CA ASP A 174 12.38 14.81 8.74
C ASP A 174 12.75 14.47 7.28
N GLU A 175 13.47 15.36 6.59
CA GLU A 175 13.96 15.11 5.23
C GLU A 175 14.83 13.85 5.13
N ARG A 176 15.43 13.44 6.23
CA ARG A 176 16.28 12.24 6.31
C ARG A 176 15.50 10.98 6.64
N ASP A 177 14.20 11.10 6.85
CA ASP A 177 13.38 10.00 7.33
C ASP A 177 13.14 8.98 6.23
N PRO A 178 13.41 7.69 6.47
CA PRO A 178 13.20 6.66 5.47
C PRO A 178 11.72 6.34 5.20
N THR A 179 10.78 6.94 5.94
CA THR A 179 9.34 6.68 5.77
C THR A 179 8.84 6.96 4.38
N SER A 180 9.51 7.85 3.63
CA SER A 180 9.15 8.16 2.24
C SER A 180 9.89 7.29 1.22
N MET A 181 10.75 6.40 1.67
CA MET A 181 11.51 5.54 0.79
C MET A 181 10.62 4.43 0.23
N CYS A 182 10.69 4.26 -1.10
CA CYS A 182 10.13 3.08 -1.75
C CYS A 182 11.21 2.00 -1.77
N TYR A 183 11.03 0.99 -0.92
CA TYR A 183 11.96 -0.12 -0.82
C TYR A 183 11.55 -1.19 -1.85
N THR A 184 12.41 -1.48 -2.80
CA THR A 184 12.16 -2.51 -3.80
C THR A 184 13.03 -3.72 -3.53
N SER A 185 12.43 -4.90 -3.60
CA SER A 185 13.13 -6.17 -3.43
C SER A 185 13.57 -6.71 -4.78
N GLY A 186 14.84 -6.96 -4.90
CA GLY A 186 15.42 -7.57 -6.08
C GLY A 186 15.45 -6.65 -7.31
N THR A 187 16.13 -7.07 -8.28
CA THR A 187 16.29 -6.32 -9.53
C THR A 187 15.09 -6.43 -10.43
#